data_c7dd0b66da3311fb772b21ef61ceeb3d
#
_entry.id   c7dd0b66da3311fb772b21ef61ceeb3d
#
_cell.length_a   1.000
_cell.length_b   1.000
_cell.length_c   1.000
_cell.angle_alpha   90.00
_cell.angle_beta   90.00
_cell.angle_gamma   90.00
#
_symmetry.space_group_name_H-M   'P 1'
#
loop_
_entity.id
_entity.type
_entity.pdbx_description
1 polymer ?
#
loop_
_entity_poly.entity_id
_entity_poly.type
_entity_poly.pdbx_seq_one_letter_code
_entity_poly.pdbx_strand_id
1 'polypeptide(L)' 'MSDLYIYEKMLKTIRDRRKSIEETITYGAVADFSTFQDLRAKLGELAFLEQELKSLHNKVTEND' A
#
# COMPACT_ATOMS: atom_id res chain seq x y z
N MET A 1 -0.35 9.76 21.34
CA MET A 1 0.28 8.97 20.28
C MET A 1 1.08 9.89 19.39
N SER A 2 2.27 9.47 19.02
CA SER A 2 3.11 10.29 18.15
C SER A 2 2.70 10.13 16.69
N ASP A 3 2.96 11.17 15.90
CA ASP A 3 2.73 11.12 14.44
C ASP A 3 3.54 10.00 13.80
N LEU A 4 4.74 9.72 14.34
CA LEU A 4 5.58 8.65 13.85
C LEU A 4 4.91 7.28 14.01
N TYR A 5 4.24 7.05 15.15
CA TYR A 5 3.52 5.79 15.37
C TYR A 5 2.40 5.60 14.34
N ILE A 6 1.61 6.66 14.12
CA ILE A 6 0.51 6.61 13.16
C ILE A 6 1.05 6.34 11.76
N TYR A 7 2.10 7.05 11.37
CA TYR A 7 2.74 6.88 10.08
C TYR A 7 3.21 5.43 9.87
N GLU A 8 3.96 4.90 10.83
CA GLU A 8 4.50 3.55 10.72
C GLU A 8 3.41 2.49 10.69
N LYS A 9 2.35 2.69 11.46
CA LYS A 9 1.22 1.77 11.49
C LYS A 9 0.50 1.74 10.13
N MET A 10 0.26 2.91 9.55
CA MET A 10 -0.39 3.00 8.24
C MET A 10 0.49 2.44 7.13
N LEU A 11 1.79 2.73 7.19
CA LEU A 11 2.73 2.22 6.21
C LEU A 11 2.78 0.68 6.24
N LYS A 12 2.80 0.11 7.43
CA LYS A 12 2.76 -1.35 7.60
C LYS A 12 1.47 -1.93 7.02
N THR A 13 0.33 -1.28 7.29
CA THR A 13 -0.97 -1.74 6.78
C THR A 13 -0.97 -1.76 5.25
N ILE A 14 -0.47 -0.70 4.62
CA ILE A 14 -0.39 -0.62 3.16
C ILE A 14 0.51 -1.72 2.61
N ARG A 15 1.68 -1.91 3.20
CA ARG A 15 2.64 -2.93 2.76
C ARG A 15 2.12 -4.34 2.93
N ASP A 16 1.41 -4.62 4.03
CA ASP A 16 0.81 -5.93 4.26
C ASP A 16 -0.27 -6.21 3.23
N ARG A 17 -1.08 -5.21 2.88
CA ARG A 17 -2.11 -5.36 1.85
C ARG A 17 -1.49 -5.64 0.48
N ARG A 18 -0.44 -4.90 0.13
CA ARG A 18 0.27 -5.13 -1.13
C ARG A 18 0.82 -6.54 -1.21
N LYS A 19 1.47 -6.98 -0.15
CA LYS A 19 2.05 -8.33 -0.08
C LYS A 19 0.98 -9.40 -0.25
N SER A 20 -0.16 -9.23 0.41
CA SER A 20 -1.28 -10.16 0.29
C SER A 20 -1.78 -10.27 -1.15
N ILE A 21 -1.91 -9.15 -1.85
CA ILE A 21 -2.34 -9.14 -3.24
C ILE A 21 -1.28 -9.76 -4.15
N GLU A 22 -0.01 -9.44 -3.93
CA GLU A 22 1.10 -10.02 -4.70
C GLU A 22 1.14 -11.54 -4.54
N GLU A 23 0.91 -12.05 -3.33
CA GLU A 23 0.85 -13.50 -3.08
C GLU A 23 -0.34 -14.14 -3.79
N THR A 24 -1.48 -13.45 -3.82
CA THR A 24 -2.66 -13.94 -4.53
C THR A 24 -2.38 -14.09 -6.03
N ILE A 25 -1.68 -13.11 -6.62
CA ILE A 25 -1.30 -13.17 -8.03
C ILE A 25 -0.29 -14.29 -8.28
N THR A 26 0.70 -14.43 -7.40
CA THR A 26 1.81 -15.37 -7.59
C THR A 26 1.41 -16.81 -7.32
N TYR A 27 0.65 -17.05 -6.26
CA TYR A 27 0.37 -18.41 -5.77
C TYR A 27 -1.10 -18.79 -5.85
N GLY A 28 -1.98 -17.81 -6.00
CA GLY A 28 -3.41 -18.04 -6.06
C GLY A 28 -3.85 -18.41 -7.46
N ALA A 29 -5.03 -19.05 -7.53
CA ALA A 29 -5.65 -19.39 -8.80
C ALA A 29 -6.35 -18.16 -9.37
N VAL A 30 -5.61 -17.28 -10.03
CA VAL A 30 -6.22 -16.17 -10.77
C VAL A 30 -6.73 -16.75 -12.09
N ALA A 31 -8.03 -17.01 -12.13
CA ALA A 31 -8.63 -17.80 -13.20
C ALA A 31 -8.86 -17.02 -14.49
N ASP A 32 -8.94 -15.69 -14.43
CA ASP A 32 -9.24 -14.90 -15.61
C ASP A 32 -8.48 -13.56 -15.60
N PHE A 33 -8.41 -12.98 -16.79
CA PHE A 33 -7.67 -11.75 -17.02
C PHE A 33 -8.30 -10.54 -16.32
N SER A 34 -9.61 -10.54 -16.21
CA SER A 34 -10.33 -9.45 -15.53
C SER A 34 -9.95 -9.37 -14.05
N THR A 35 -9.94 -10.52 -13.38
CA THR A 35 -9.51 -10.59 -11.96
C THR A 35 -8.06 -10.16 -11.80
N PHE A 36 -7.19 -10.58 -12.73
CA PHE A 36 -5.78 -10.17 -12.72
C PHE A 36 -5.66 -8.65 -12.85
N GLN A 37 -6.40 -8.03 -13.77
CA GLN A 37 -6.38 -6.59 -13.95
C GLN A 37 -6.88 -5.85 -12.70
N ASP A 38 -7.92 -6.35 -12.05
CA ASP A 38 -8.45 -5.75 -10.83
C ASP A 38 -7.42 -5.79 -9.70
N LEU A 39 -6.75 -6.91 -9.53
CA LEU A 39 -5.70 -7.05 -8.50
C LEU A 39 -4.53 -6.12 -8.80
N ARG A 40 -4.15 -6.01 -10.06
CA ARG A 40 -3.07 -5.13 -10.48
C ARG A 40 -3.42 -3.65 -10.24
N ALA A 41 -4.67 -3.29 -10.50
CA ALA A 41 -5.15 -1.93 -10.23
C ALA A 41 -5.09 -1.61 -8.74
N LYS A 42 -5.46 -2.57 -7.87
CA LYS A 42 -5.37 -2.39 -6.42
C LYS A 42 -3.93 -2.19 -5.98
N LEU A 43 -2.98 -2.90 -6.58
CA LEU A 43 -1.56 -2.69 -6.28
C LEU A 43 -1.11 -1.27 -6.65
N GLY A 44 -1.56 -0.77 -7.78
CA GLY A 44 -1.26 0.60 -8.21
C GLY A 44 -1.80 1.63 -7.24
N GLU A 45 -3.03 1.45 -6.76
CA GLU A 45 -3.63 2.35 -5.78
C GLU A 45 -2.88 2.30 -4.45
N LEU A 46 -2.48 1.12 -3.99
CA LEU A 46 -1.73 0.99 -2.75
C LEU A 46 -0.34 1.62 -2.87
N ALA A 47 0.30 1.49 -4.01
CA ALA A 47 1.59 2.15 -4.26
C ALA A 47 1.45 3.67 -4.22
N PHE A 48 0.37 4.21 -4.81
CA PHE A 48 0.06 5.63 -4.76
C PHE A 48 -0.15 6.09 -3.32
N LEU A 49 -0.94 5.34 -2.54
CA LEU A 49 -1.19 5.68 -1.14
C LEU A 49 0.09 5.67 -0.32
N GLU A 50 0.98 4.74 -0.58
CA GLU A 50 2.27 4.70 0.11
C GLU A 50 3.08 5.97 -0.16
N GLN A 51 3.12 6.41 -1.41
CA GLN A 51 3.84 7.64 -1.77
C GLN A 51 3.19 8.87 -1.14
N GLU A 52 1.87 8.95 -1.15
CA GLU A 52 1.15 10.05 -0.50
C GLU A 52 1.42 10.10 0.99
N LEU A 53 1.40 8.93 1.64
CA LEU A 53 1.66 8.85 3.08
C LEU A 53 3.07 9.34 3.41
N LYS A 54 4.08 8.92 2.63
CA LYS A 54 5.45 9.35 2.82
C LYS A 54 5.60 10.85 2.60
N SER A 55 4.94 11.38 1.58
CA SER A 55 4.98 12.80 1.26
C SER A 55 4.39 13.63 2.39
N LEU A 56 3.24 13.22 2.94
CA LEU A 56 2.60 13.91 4.06
C LEU A 56 3.48 13.85 5.31
N HIS A 57 4.08 12.70 5.59
CA HIS A 57 4.96 12.56 6.73
C HIS A 57 6.16 13.49 6.63
N ASN A 58 6.75 13.58 5.43
CA ASN A 58 7.90 14.47 5.19
C ASN A 58 7.51 15.94 5.40
N LYS A 59 6.33 16.34 4.94
CA LYS A 59 5.84 17.71 5.13
C LYS A 59 5.67 18.05 6.61
N VAL A 60 5.10 17.13 7.37
CA VAL A 60 4.89 17.33 8.81
C VAL A 60 6.23 17.46 9.52
N THR A 61 7.20 16.61 9.20
CA THR A 61 8.52 16.65 9.84
C THR A 61 9.34 17.87 9.42
N GLU A 62 9.18 18.34 8.19
CA GLU A 62 9.89 19.54 7.70
C GLU A 62 9.38 20.80 8.37
N ASN A 63 8.12 20.84 8.76
CA ASN A 63 7.51 22.01 9.38
C ASN A 63 7.73 22.08 10.90
N ASP A 64 8.32 21.05 11.47
CA ASP A 64 8.70 21.04 12.87
C ASP A 64 10.11 21.61 13.02
#